data_4195bb55c20c5eb448a71dcf5fabbad3
#
_entry.id   4195bb55c20c5eb448a71dcf5fabbad3
#
_cell.length_a   1.000
_cell.length_b   1.000
_cell.length_c   1.000
_cell.angle_alpha   90.00
_cell.angle_beta   90.00
_cell.angle_gamma   90.00
#
_symmetry.space_group_name_H-M   'P 1'
#
loop_
_entity.id
_entity.type
_entity.pdbx_description
1 polymer ?
#
loop_
_entity_poly.entity_id
_entity_poly.type
_entity_poly.pdbx_seq_one_letter_code
_entity_poly.pdbx_strand_id
1 'polypeptide(L)'
;MFDSRFKTGTIDGRCAGFSLTELMVVLVIFGIMTAVALPGLNKFLRSVDLNGQVQSTATMIRVVRQRAITENNNYVLYWDNTVRGFGWYDDDNNNGTADVTEKRKDPTPYAAWITISNSSTNPFASTVTTFFPNGSASQSGTCLFTNSDGYARSLSIVRPTGMVTVQ
;
A
#
# COMPACT_ATOMS: atom_id res chain seq x y z
N MET A 1 -23.98 -35.04 -74.49
CA MET A 1 -24.00 -33.59 -74.76
C MET A 1 -24.32 -32.91 -73.44
N PHE A 2 -23.23 -32.61 -72.65
CA PHE A 2 -23.34 -32.08 -71.30
C PHE A 2 -22.89 -30.60 -71.36
N ASP A 3 -23.83 -29.72 -71.12
CA ASP A 3 -23.56 -28.28 -71.04
C ASP A 3 -23.41 -27.91 -69.58
N SER A 4 -22.18 -27.74 -69.11
CA SER A 4 -21.87 -27.30 -67.75
C SER A 4 -21.48 -25.81 -67.75
N ARG A 5 -22.52 -24.94 -67.59
CA ARG A 5 -22.25 -23.52 -67.30
C ARG A 5 -21.87 -23.31 -65.84
N PHE A 6 -20.60 -23.20 -65.61
CA PHE A 6 -20.10 -22.66 -64.36
C PHE A 6 -20.36 -21.15 -64.33
N LYS A 7 -21.32 -20.71 -63.49
CA LYS A 7 -21.44 -19.30 -63.10
C LYS A 7 -20.36 -18.96 -62.09
N THR A 8 -19.33 -18.28 -62.51
CA THR A 8 -18.37 -17.58 -61.60
C THR A 8 -19.09 -16.40 -60.97
N GLY A 9 -19.52 -16.58 -59.70
CA GLY A 9 -20.00 -15.49 -58.86
C GLY A 9 -18.85 -14.60 -58.47
N THR A 10 -18.75 -13.42 -59.04
CA THR A 10 -17.85 -12.35 -58.60
C THR A 10 -18.31 -11.89 -57.23
N ILE A 11 -17.56 -12.20 -56.19
CA ILE A 11 -17.73 -11.62 -54.85
C ILE A 11 -17.16 -10.20 -54.94
N ASP A 12 -18.04 -9.24 -55.15
CA ASP A 12 -17.72 -7.81 -55.15
C ASP A 12 -17.47 -7.39 -53.67
N GLY A 13 -16.32 -7.74 -53.15
CA GLY A 13 -15.86 -7.33 -51.81
C GLY A 13 -15.50 -5.85 -51.83
N ARG A 14 -16.52 -5.00 -51.73
CA ARG A 14 -16.27 -3.57 -51.42
C ARG A 14 -15.67 -3.46 -50.07
N CYS A 15 -14.35 -3.37 -49.98
CA CYS A 15 -13.65 -2.88 -48.79
C CYS A 15 -14.04 -1.42 -48.59
N ALA A 16 -15.08 -1.15 -47.79
CA ALA A 16 -15.39 0.20 -47.34
C ALA A 16 -14.23 0.71 -46.48
N GLY A 17 -13.40 1.56 -47.00
CA GLY A 17 -12.36 2.25 -46.25
C GLY A 17 -12.99 3.29 -45.32
N PHE A 18 -12.42 3.46 -44.12
CA PHE A 18 -12.83 4.52 -43.18
C PHE A 18 -12.61 5.91 -43.82
N SER A 19 -13.57 6.81 -43.65
CA SER A 19 -13.39 8.19 -44.05
C SER A 19 -12.52 8.94 -43.04
N LEU A 20 -11.79 9.93 -43.49
CA LEU A 20 -10.94 10.76 -42.61
C LEU A 20 -11.77 11.46 -41.52
N THR A 21 -12.99 11.88 -41.85
CA THR A 21 -13.94 12.49 -40.90
C THR A 21 -14.42 11.52 -39.83
N GLU A 22 -14.62 10.25 -40.15
CA GLU A 22 -15.03 9.21 -39.21
C GLU A 22 -13.90 8.94 -38.19
N LEU A 23 -12.63 8.91 -38.67
CA LEU A 23 -11.49 8.79 -37.80
C LEU A 23 -11.35 9.99 -36.83
N MET A 24 -11.58 11.21 -37.33
CA MET A 24 -11.55 12.42 -36.50
C MET A 24 -12.60 12.39 -35.38
N VAL A 25 -13.84 11.96 -35.71
CA VAL A 25 -14.92 11.84 -34.72
C VAL A 25 -14.58 10.82 -33.65
N VAL A 26 -14.04 9.67 -34.04
CA VAL A 26 -13.60 8.63 -33.08
C VAL A 26 -12.52 9.16 -32.14
N LEU A 27 -11.52 9.88 -32.68
CA LEU A 27 -10.45 10.46 -31.84
C LEU A 27 -10.98 11.50 -30.86
N VAL A 28 -11.96 12.34 -31.27
CA VAL A 28 -12.59 13.31 -30.37
C VAL A 28 -13.34 12.60 -29.23
N ILE A 29 -14.15 11.59 -29.55
CA ILE A 29 -14.87 10.81 -28.54
C ILE A 29 -13.88 10.13 -27.58
N PHE A 30 -12.81 9.53 -28.09
CA PHE A 30 -11.76 8.90 -27.29
C PHE A 30 -11.07 9.91 -26.36
N GLY A 31 -10.79 11.12 -26.86
CA GLY A 31 -10.21 12.21 -26.06
C GLY A 31 -11.11 12.61 -24.89
N ILE A 32 -12.41 12.76 -25.12
CA ILE A 32 -13.38 13.11 -24.07
C ILE A 32 -13.48 11.97 -23.03
N MET A 33 -13.61 10.73 -23.49
CA MET A 33 -13.68 9.57 -22.56
C MET A 33 -12.43 9.46 -21.69
N THR A 34 -11.26 9.65 -22.26
CA THR A 34 -9.99 9.62 -21.53
C THR A 34 -9.90 10.75 -20.49
N ALA A 35 -10.30 11.96 -20.86
CA ALA A 35 -10.29 13.10 -19.94
C ALA A 35 -11.16 12.89 -18.70
N VAL A 36 -12.29 12.20 -18.83
CA VAL A 36 -13.18 11.87 -17.71
C VAL A 36 -12.65 10.69 -16.88
N ALA A 37 -12.02 9.69 -17.50
CA ALA A 37 -11.57 8.47 -16.85
C ALA A 37 -10.29 8.67 -16.00
N LEU A 38 -9.35 9.52 -16.44
CA LEU A 38 -8.04 9.69 -15.78
C LEU A 38 -8.12 10.14 -14.32
N PRO A 39 -8.95 11.12 -13.90
CA PRO A 39 -9.02 11.54 -12.50
C PRO A 39 -9.47 10.41 -11.56
N GLY A 40 -10.41 9.57 -12.01
CA GLY A 40 -10.89 8.42 -11.25
C GLY A 40 -9.82 7.35 -11.06
N LEU A 41 -9.03 7.09 -12.08
CA LEU A 41 -7.94 6.13 -12.06
C LEU A 41 -6.85 6.56 -11.05
N ASN A 42 -6.47 7.84 -11.03
CA ASN A 42 -5.46 8.34 -10.09
C ASN A 42 -5.88 8.18 -8.62
N LYS A 43 -7.16 8.46 -8.29
CA LYS A 43 -7.69 8.23 -6.94
C LYS A 43 -7.67 6.75 -6.57
N PHE A 44 -8.05 5.90 -7.49
CA PHE A 44 -8.00 4.44 -7.29
C PHE A 44 -6.58 3.96 -7.02
N LEU A 45 -5.60 4.37 -7.82
CA LEU A 45 -4.20 3.99 -7.65
C LEU A 45 -3.66 4.44 -6.28
N ARG A 46 -3.97 5.66 -5.83
CA ARG A 46 -3.57 6.14 -4.49
C ARG A 46 -4.21 5.34 -3.37
N SER A 47 -5.45 4.86 -3.52
CA SER A 47 -6.08 4.01 -2.51
C SER A 47 -5.45 2.63 -2.43
N VAL A 48 -5.08 2.05 -3.57
CA VAL A 48 -4.37 0.76 -3.64
C VAL A 48 -2.98 0.88 -3.02
N ASP A 49 -2.25 1.95 -3.33
CA ASP A 49 -0.92 2.19 -2.76
C ASP A 49 -0.97 2.43 -1.24
N LEU A 50 -1.94 3.20 -0.73
CA LEU A 50 -2.17 3.34 0.71
C LEU A 50 -2.36 1.97 1.38
N ASN A 51 -3.23 1.13 0.81
CA ASN A 51 -3.44 -0.22 1.32
C ASN A 51 -2.15 -1.03 1.34
N GLY A 52 -1.36 -0.97 0.27
CA GLY A 52 -0.07 -1.65 0.16
C GLY A 52 0.92 -1.20 1.24
N GLN A 53 1.03 0.10 1.48
CA GLN A 53 1.94 0.65 2.49
C GLN A 53 1.50 0.29 3.92
N VAL A 54 0.20 0.33 4.22
CA VAL A 54 -0.33 -0.07 5.54
C VAL A 54 -0.12 -1.56 5.78
N GLN A 55 -0.37 -2.42 4.78
CA GLN A 55 -0.13 -3.87 4.88
C GLN A 55 1.36 -4.20 5.04
N SER A 56 2.23 -3.49 4.34
CA SER A 56 3.69 -3.61 4.49
C SER A 56 4.12 -3.26 5.92
N THR A 57 3.58 -2.17 6.48
CA THR A 57 3.83 -1.78 7.87
C THR A 57 3.33 -2.83 8.86
N ALA A 58 2.11 -3.31 8.68
CA ALA A 58 1.55 -4.37 9.52
C ALA A 58 2.40 -5.65 9.48
N THR A 59 2.88 -6.02 8.29
CA THR A 59 3.77 -7.18 8.11
C THR A 59 5.10 -6.96 8.82
N MET A 60 5.70 -5.78 8.69
CA MET A 60 6.92 -5.44 9.40
C MET A 60 6.74 -5.57 10.92
N ILE A 61 5.66 -5.05 11.48
CA ILE A 61 5.38 -5.15 12.92
C ILE A 61 5.19 -6.61 13.36
N ARG A 62 4.50 -7.42 12.55
CA ARG A 62 4.35 -8.86 12.85
C ARG A 62 5.69 -9.58 12.83
N VAL A 63 6.59 -9.23 11.92
CA VAL A 63 7.96 -9.77 11.86
C VAL A 63 8.76 -9.36 13.09
N VAL A 64 8.68 -8.09 13.50
CA VAL A 64 9.34 -7.59 14.73
C VAL A 64 8.87 -8.36 15.96
N ARG A 65 7.54 -8.52 16.11
CA ARG A 65 6.96 -9.34 17.19
C ARG A 65 7.44 -10.80 17.13
N GLN A 66 7.46 -11.39 15.93
CA GLN A 66 7.93 -12.79 15.77
C GLN A 66 9.41 -12.93 16.14
N ARG A 67 10.24 -11.97 15.80
CA ARG A 67 11.66 -11.94 16.21
C ARG A 67 11.80 -11.86 17.71
N ALA A 68 11.04 -11.00 18.38
CA ALA A 68 11.06 -10.91 19.85
C ALA A 68 10.80 -12.27 20.50
N ILE A 69 9.86 -13.04 19.96
CA ILE A 69 9.54 -14.38 20.47
C ILE A 69 10.65 -15.40 20.15
N THR A 70 11.13 -15.43 18.90
CA THR A 70 12.06 -16.48 18.44
C THR A 70 13.49 -16.26 18.95
N GLU A 71 13.92 -15.01 19.05
CA GLU A 71 15.25 -14.65 19.53
C GLU A 71 15.28 -14.46 21.06
N ASN A 72 14.10 -14.57 21.71
CA ASN A 72 13.89 -14.39 23.16
C ASN A 72 14.49 -13.08 23.68
N ASN A 73 14.29 -12.01 22.90
CA ASN A 73 14.82 -10.68 23.14
C ASN A 73 13.75 -9.59 22.97
N ASN A 74 13.97 -8.41 23.55
CA ASN A 74 13.11 -7.27 23.31
C ASN A 74 13.39 -6.68 21.93
N TYR A 75 12.32 -6.29 21.26
CA TYR A 75 12.38 -5.59 19.97
C TYR A 75 11.59 -4.30 20.06
N VAL A 76 12.22 -3.21 19.67
CA VAL A 76 11.63 -1.87 19.74
C VAL A 76 11.22 -1.40 18.36
N LEU A 77 9.94 -1.11 18.19
CA LEU A 77 9.39 -0.40 17.06
C LEU A 77 9.35 1.10 17.40
N TYR A 78 9.90 1.94 16.55
CA TYR A 78 9.90 3.38 16.73
C TYR A 78 9.41 4.13 15.50
N TRP A 79 8.92 5.35 15.72
CA TRP A 79 8.54 6.30 14.69
C TRP A 79 9.56 7.43 14.62
N ASP A 80 10.06 7.71 13.43
CA ASP A 80 10.91 8.86 13.16
C ASP A 80 10.11 9.97 12.45
N ASN A 81 9.97 11.10 13.12
CA ASN A 81 9.24 12.26 12.61
C ASN A 81 9.97 12.96 11.44
N THR A 82 11.30 12.88 11.38
CA THR A 82 12.12 13.51 10.33
C THR A 82 12.00 12.74 9.03
N VAL A 83 12.15 11.42 9.10
CA VAL A 83 12.02 10.52 7.95
C VAL A 83 10.55 10.25 7.62
N ARG A 84 9.64 10.40 8.60
CA ARG A 84 8.23 10.04 8.51
C ARG A 84 8.04 8.56 8.19
N GLY A 85 8.66 7.70 9.00
CA GLY A 85 8.66 6.26 8.79
C GLY A 85 8.81 5.48 10.10
N PHE A 86 8.43 4.19 10.06
CA PHE A 86 8.68 3.26 11.16
C PHE A 86 9.99 2.52 10.93
N GLY A 87 10.80 2.45 11.98
CA GLY A 87 11.98 1.62 12.11
C GLY A 87 11.86 0.66 13.29
N TRP A 88 12.81 -0.26 13.41
CA TRP A 88 12.91 -1.15 14.56
C TRP A 88 14.38 -1.49 14.86
N TYR A 89 14.65 -1.84 16.11
CA TYR A 89 15.93 -2.40 16.55
C TYR A 89 15.72 -3.51 17.60
N ASP A 90 16.68 -4.43 17.74
CA ASP A 90 16.73 -5.33 18.88
C ASP A 90 17.37 -4.61 20.07
N ASP A 91 16.83 -4.82 21.24
CA ASP A 91 17.31 -4.19 22.49
C ASP A 91 17.94 -5.30 23.35
N ASP A 92 19.12 -5.77 22.89
CA ASP A 92 19.83 -6.92 23.48
C ASP A 92 20.25 -6.68 24.94
N ASN A 93 20.54 -5.44 25.28
CA ASN A 93 20.99 -5.05 26.62
C ASN A 93 19.86 -4.46 27.49
N ASN A 94 18.64 -4.38 26.97
CA ASN A 94 17.45 -3.84 27.63
C ASN A 94 17.61 -2.39 28.14
N ASN A 95 18.38 -1.58 27.41
CA ASN A 95 18.59 -0.17 27.75
C ASN A 95 17.55 0.77 27.12
N GLY A 96 16.74 0.28 26.19
CA GLY A 96 15.68 1.03 25.49
C GLY A 96 16.20 2.04 24.45
N THR A 97 17.48 1.94 24.06
CA THR A 97 18.11 2.82 23.08
C THR A 97 18.78 1.99 21.99
N ALA A 98 18.74 2.47 20.75
CA ALA A 98 19.37 1.78 19.63
C ALA A 98 20.89 1.91 19.68
N ASP A 99 21.60 0.82 19.86
CA ASP A 99 23.06 0.76 19.88
C ASP A 99 23.63 0.36 18.49
N VAL A 100 24.89 0.70 18.24
CA VAL A 100 25.56 0.42 16.97
C VAL A 100 25.77 -1.07 16.69
N THR A 101 25.76 -1.90 17.74
CA THR A 101 25.96 -3.36 17.64
C THR A 101 24.64 -4.12 17.45
N GLU A 102 23.52 -3.48 17.68
CA GLU A 102 22.19 -4.07 17.59
C GLU A 102 21.69 -4.17 16.15
N LYS A 103 20.98 -5.26 15.88
CA LYS A 103 20.28 -5.42 14.59
C LYS A 103 19.19 -4.36 14.50
N ARG A 104 19.14 -3.65 13.39
CA ARG A 104 18.12 -2.61 13.18
C ARG A 104 17.68 -2.52 11.74
N LYS A 105 16.52 -1.94 11.57
CA LYS A 105 16.03 -1.46 10.27
C LYS A 105 15.71 0.02 10.40
N ASP A 106 16.40 0.83 9.63
CA ASP A 106 16.15 2.26 9.58
C ASP A 106 14.76 2.55 8.97
N PRO A 107 14.13 3.66 9.38
CA PRO A 107 12.81 4.06 8.87
C PRO A 107 12.84 4.29 7.36
N THR A 108 11.81 3.79 6.68
CA THR A 108 11.56 4.10 5.26
C THR A 108 10.44 5.11 5.18
N PRO A 109 10.62 6.23 4.44
CA PRO A 109 9.61 7.27 4.36
C PRO A 109 8.35 6.78 3.64
N TYR A 110 7.21 7.16 4.16
CA TYR A 110 5.93 7.02 3.44
C TYR A 110 5.82 8.07 2.34
N ALA A 111 5.01 7.77 1.34
CA ALA A 111 4.72 8.72 0.27
C ALA A 111 4.21 10.07 0.85
N ALA A 112 4.63 11.18 0.26
CA ALA A 112 4.35 12.53 0.79
C ALA A 112 2.85 12.84 0.91
N TRP A 113 2.02 12.18 0.11
CA TRP A 113 0.56 12.35 0.10
C TRP A 113 -0.16 11.46 1.14
N ILE A 114 0.57 10.63 1.92
CA ILE A 114 0.03 9.89 3.07
C ILE A 114 0.28 10.69 4.34
N THR A 115 -0.79 10.98 5.06
CA THR A 115 -0.75 11.55 6.41
C THR A 115 -0.97 10.45 7.42
N ILE A 116 -0.11 10.40 8.44
CA ILE A 116 -0.23 9.47 9.56
C ILE A 116 -0.65 10.28 10.77
N SER A 117 -1.80 9.95 11.32
CA SER A 117 -2.36 10.59 12.51
C SER A 117 -2.42 9.59 13.64
N ASN A 118 -2.03 10.04 14.81
CA ASN A 118 -2.13 9.28 16.03
C ASN A 118 -3.45 9.63 16.72
N SER A 119 -4.23 8.63 17.09
CA SER A 119 -5.39 8.84 17.97
C SER A 119 -4.90 9.03 19.41
N SER A 120 -5.74 9.59 20.27
CA SER A 120 -5.41 9.81 21.70
C SER A 120 -5.09 8.54 22.48
N THR A 121 -5.39 7.36 21.93
CA THR A 121 -5.11 6.05 22.53
C THR A 121 -4.04 5.27 21.78
N ASN A 122 -3.20 5.93 21.05
CA ASN A 122 -2.27 5.35 20.09
C ASN A 122 -1.02 4.79 20.78
N PRO A 123 -0.55 3.57 20.44
CA PRO A 123 0.73 3.05 20.89
C PRO A 123 1.91 3.90 20.43
N PHE A 124 1.72 4.61 19.35
CA PHE A 124 2.76 5.46 18.77
C PHE A 124 2.75 6.90 19.34
N ALA A 125 1.88 7.20 20.30
CA ALA A 125 1.87 8.49 20.99
C ALA A 125 3.19 8.78 21.73
N SER A 126 3.90 7.73 22.15
CA SER A 126 5.24 7.81 22.74
C SER A 126 6.34 7.41 21.74
N THR A 127 6.15 7.54 20.47
CA THR A 127 7.12 7.22 19.40
C THR A 127 7.70 5.80 19.41
N VAL A 128 7.55 5.02 20.48
CA VAL A 128 8.20 3.71 20.70
C VAL A 128 7.20 2.68 21.21
N THR A 129 7.25 1.47 20.66
CA THR A 129 6.50 0.29 21.16
C THR A 129 7.44 -0.91 21.26
N THR A 130 7.64 -1.43 22.46
CA THR A 130 8.48 -2.61 22.69
C THR A 130 7.64 -3.88 22.58
N PHE A 131 8.13 -4.85 21.83
CA PHE A 131 7.62 -6.22 21.78
C PHE A 131 8.50 -7.12 22.66
N PHE A 132 7.86 -7.86 23.56
CA PHE A 132 8.53 -8.72 24.53
C PHE A 132 8.63 -10.18 24.02
N PRO A 133 9.54 -11.00 24.60
CA PRO A 133 9.68 -12.40 24.25
C PRO A 133 8.41 -13.24 24.39
N ASN A 134 7.52 -12.86 25.30
CA ASN A 134 6.20 -13.50 25.46
C ASN A 134 5.19 -13.13 24.37
N GLY A 135 5.60 -12.31 23.39
CA GLY A 135 4.76 -11.85 22.29
C GLY A 135 3.81 -10.70 22.61
N SER A 136 3.83 -10.18 23.84
CA SER A 136 3.06 -8.98 24.20
C SER A 136 3.74 -7.70 23.71
N ALA A 137 2.99 -6.60 23.68
CA ALA A 137 3.51 -5.26 23.40
C ALA A 137 3.48 -4.39 24.65
N SER A 138 4.34 -3.38 24.74
CA SER A 138 4.38 -2.45 25.88
C SER A 138 3.09 -1.63 26.01
N GLN A 139 2.40 -1.41 24.90
CA GLN A 139 1.18 -0.59 24.85
C GLN A 139 0.21 -1.03 23.74
N SER A 140 -1.05 -0.63 23.86
CA SER A 140 -2.10 -0.78 22.82
C SER A 140 -2.36 0.56 22.15
N GLY A 141 -2.87 0.54 20.93
CA GLY A 141 -3.42 1.73 20.28
C GLY A 141 -3.58 1.59 18.78
N THR A 142 -3.99 2.69 18.14
CA THR A 142 -4.36 2.72 16.74
C THR A 142 -3.68 3.89 16.03
N CYS A 143 -3.08 3.61 14.91
CA CYS A 143 -2.50 4.58 14.00
C CYS A 143 -3.37 4.71 12.75
N LEU A 144 -3.74 5.92 12.38
CA LEU A 144 -4.56 6.20 11.21
C LEU A 144 -3.69 6.70 10.06
N PHE A 145 -3.80 6.06 8.92
CA PHE A 145 -3.17 6.43 7.65
C PHE A 145 -4.24 7.01 6.74
N THR A 146 -4.04 8.23 6.26
CA THR A 146 -5.00 8.92 5.39
C THR A 146 -4.29 9.41 4.15
N ASN A 147 -4.88 9.20 2.97
CA ASN A 147 -4.34 9.76 1.74
C ASN A 147 -4.92 11.18 1.47
N SER A 148 -4.35 11.88 0.50
CA SER A 148 -4.80 13.22 0.08
C SER A 148 -6.25 13.27 -0.43
N ASP A 149 -6.84 12.13 -0.79
CA ASP A 149 -8.21 12.02 -1.28
C ASP A 149 -9.21 11.71 -0.16
N GLY A 150 -8.74 11.65 1.10
CA GLY A 150 -9.57 11.39 2.29
C GLY A 150 -9.83 9.91 2.57
N TYR A 151 -9.22 8.99 1.81
CA TYR A 151 -9.33 7.57 2.09
C TYR A 151 -8.41 7.20 3.26
N ALA A 152 -8.94 6.47 4.24
CA ALA A 152 -8.23 6.16 5.47
C ALA A 152 -8.17 4.66 5.76
N ARG A 153 -7.09 4.24 6.42
CA ARG A 153 -6.89 2.90 6.97
C ARG A 153 -6.34 3.00 8.38
N SER A 154 -6.81 2.15 9.27
CA SER A 154 -6.28 2.08 10.63
C SER A 154 -5.44 0.82 10.85
N LEU A 155 -4.37 0.98 11.61
CA LEU A 155 -3.50 -0.08 12.07
C LEU A 155 -3.49 -0.07 13.58
N SER A 156 -3.91 -1.18 14.19
CA SER A 156 -4.03 -1.30 15.66
C SER A 156 -3.11 -2.38 16.20
N ILE A 157 -2.54 -2.12 17.38
CA ILE A 157 -1.77 -3.08 18.17
C ILE A 157 -2.52 -3.33 19.49
N VAL A 158 -2.61 -4.59 19.88
CA VAL A 158 -3.25 -5.01 21.14
C VAL A 158 -2.18 -5.47 22.14
N ARG A 159 -2.01 -4.72 23.24
CA ARG A 159 -0.94 -4.94 24.22
C ARG A 159 -0.81 -6.39 24.72
N PRO A 160 -1.87 -7.06 25.22
CA PRO A 160 -1.70 -8.37 25.83
C PRO A 160 -1.14 -9.44 24.89
N THR A 161 -1.49 -9.34 23.61
CA THR A 161 -1.13 -10.34 22.60
C THR A 161 -0.09 -9.85 21.60
N GLY A 162 0.21 -8.55 21.55
CA GLY A 162 1.00 -7.93 20.48
C GLY A 162 0.38 -8.11 19.08
N MET A 163 -0.92 -8.46 19.01
CA MET A 163 -1.60 -8.70 17.75
C MET A 163 -1.77 -7.40 16.97
N VAL A 164 -1.52 -7.49 15.67
CA VAL A 164 -1.62 -6.36 14.72
C VAL A 164 -2.79 -6.59 13.78
N THR A 165 -3.73 -5.65 13.74
CA THR A 165 -4.89 -5.66 12.85
C THR A 165 -4.90 -4.43 11.95
N VAL A 166 -5.40 -4.59 10.73
CA VAL A 166 -5.63 -3.50 9.76
C VAL A 166 -7.12 -3.45 9.45
N GLN A 167 -7.70 -2.26 9.49
CA GLN A 167 -9.11 -2.00 9.18
C GLN A 167 -9.25 -0.84 8.19
#